data_148a0227188957e2951582c37428f832
#
_entry.id   148a0227188957e2951582c37428f832
#
_cell.length_a   1.000
_cell.length_b   1.000
_cell.length_c   1.000
_cell.angle_alpha   90.00
_cell.angle_beta   90.00
_cell.angle_gamma   90.00
#
_symmetry.space_group_name_H-M   'P 1'
#
loop_
_entity.id
_entity.type
_entity.pdbx_description
1 polymer ?
#
loop_
_entity_poly.entity_id
_entity_poly.type
_entity_poly.pdbx_seq_one_letter_code
_entity_poly.pdbx_strand_id
1 'polypeptide(L)'
;MLFRSVNELQGEKIDIVKWSPDIATFVISSLAPAEATKVVLDEEIERIEVVVPDDHLSLAIGRRGQNVRLASQLTKWDIDILTEAEESERRQNEFNEKSEIFIQALDVDEVIAQLLVSEGFLSIEDLVFVETSEISSIEGFDDDTAVEIQSRAKTFIEEEGKKQDAKRKELGVHDDLAQIDGMTTNMLVALGENDIKTLDD
;
A
#
# COMPACT_ATOMS: atom_id res chain seq x y z
N MET A 1 33.41 -28.55 11.86
CA MET A 1 32.04 -28.93 12.23
C MET A 1 31.11 -29.05 11.04
N LEU A 2 30.96 -28.06 10.22
CA LEU A 2 30.04 -28.02 9.03
C LEU A 2 30.16 -29.25 8.10
N PHE A 3 31.37 -29.65 7.71
CA PHE A 3 31.57 -30.81 6.82
C PHE A 3 31.05 -32.13 7.37
N ARG A 4 31.09 -32.31 8.70
CA ARG A 4 30.59 -33.53 9.32
C ARG A 4 29.06 -33.56 9.34
N SER A 5 28.43 -32.41 9.59
CA SER A 5 26.98 -32.27 9.55
C SER A 5 26.41 -32.41 8.13
N VAL A 6 27.08 -31.87 7.11
CA VAL A 6 26.70 -32.04 5.69
C VAL A 6 26.74 -33.52 5.29
N ASN A 7 27.74 -34.28 5.74
CA ASN A 7 27.83 -35.71 5.45
C ASN A 7 26.70 -36.53 6.14
N GLU A 8 26.32 -36.13 7.35
CA GLU A 8 25.21 -36.74 8.10
C GLU A 8 23.86 -36.46 7.44
N LEU A 9 23.72 -35.30 6.79
CA LEU A 9 22.52 -34.88 6.04
C LEU A 9 22.58 -35.31 4.56
N GLN A 10 23.32 -36.33 4.22
CA GLN A 10 23.41 -36.90 2.88
C GLN A 10 23.86 -35.90 1.79
N GLY A 11 24.63 -34.89 2.14
CA GLY A 11 25.20 -33.92 1.25
C GLY A 11 24.35 -32.65 1.05
N GLU A 12 23.29 -32.47 1.82
CA GLU A 12 22.54 -31.22 1.80
C GLU A 12 23.39 -30.05 2.30
N LYS A 13 23.26 -28.91 1.64
CA LYS A 13 23.94 -27.67 2.05
C LYS A 13 23.32 -27.13 3.32
N ILE A 14 24.19 -26.68 4.22
CA ILE A 14 23.80 -26.02 5.47
C ILE A 14 24.25 -24.57 5.38
N ASP A 15 23.31 -23.65 5.42
CA ASP A 15 23.56 -22.23 5.57
C ASP A 15 23.31 -21.81 7.02
N ILE A 16 24.23 -21.02 7.59
CA ILE A 16 24.14 -20.55 8.96
C ILE A 16 23.72 -19.09 8.94
N VAL A 17 22.52 -18.82 9.42
CA VAL A 17 21.96 -17.47 9.52
C VAL A 17 22.14 -16.95 10.94
N LYS A 18 22.66 -15.74 11.07
CA LYS A 18 22.77 -15.08 12.38
C LYS A 18 21.39 -14.63 12.82
N TRP A 19 20.95 -15.14 13.97
CA TRP A 19 19.69 -14.71 14.56
C TRP A 19 19.78 -13.26 15.05
N SER A 20 18.71 -12.49 14.85
CA SER A 20 18.52 -11.15 15.39
C SER A 20 17.11 -11.02 15.98
N PRO A 21 16.93 -10.26 17.09
CA PRO A 21 15.59 -9.92 17.59
C PRO A 21 14.89 -8.92 16.67
N ASP A 22 15.63 -8.14 15.88
CA ASP A 22 15.11 -7.26 14.85
C ASP A 22 14.81 -8.08 13.60
N ILE A 23 13.54 -8.11 13.23
CA ILE A 23 13.05 -8.96 12.14
C ILE A 23 13.62 -8.56 10.78
N ALA A 24 13.76 -7.25 10.51
CA ALA A 24 14.35 -6.77 9.26
C ALA A 24 15.78 -7.28 9.10
N THR A 25 16.61 -7.13 10.15
CA THR A 25 17.98 -7.64 10.17
C THR A 25 18.02 -9.17 10.03
N PHE A 26 17.07 -9.88 10.63
CA PHE A 26 17.02 -11.35 10.55
C PHE A 26 16.65 -11.81 9.15
N VAL A 27 15.66 -11.17 8.51
CA VAL A 27 15.27 -11.46 7.12
C VAL A 27 16.42 -11.16 6.16
N ILE A 28 17.07 -9.99 6.25
CA ILE A 28 18.23 -9.65 5.42
C ILE A 28 19.33 -10.71 5.57
N SER A 29 19.64 -11.11 6.81
CA SER A 29 20.65 -12.13 7.08
C SER A 29 20.28 -13.51 6.49
N SER A 30 18.99 -13.83 6.41
CA SER A 30 18.49 -15.09 5.87
C SER A 30 18.53 -15.16 4.35
N LEU A 31 18.56 -14.01 3.67
CA LEU A 31 18.65 -13.90 2.22
C LEU A 31 20.10 -13.83 1.70
N ALA A 32 21.09 -13.82 2.58
CA ALA A 32 22.48 -13.81 2.16
C ALA A 32 22.80 -14.94 1.16
N PRO A 33 23.65 -14.69 0.14
CA PRO A 33 24.53 -13.53 -0.04
C PRO A 33 23.90 -12.33 -0.79
N ALA A 34 22.57 -12.31 -1.00
CA ALA A 34 21.91 -11.16 -1.57
C ALA A 34 21.98 -9.98 -0.58
N GLU A 35 22.20 -8.79 -1.11
CA GLU A 35 22.20 -7.54 -0.35
C GLU A 35 20.86 -6.84 -0.55
N ALA A 36 20.24 -6.36 0.52
CA ALA A 36 19.02 -5.58 0.48
C ALA A 36 19.36 -4.08 0.54
N THR A 37 18.73 -3.29 -0.31
CA THR A 37 18.86 -1.82 -0.32
C THR A 37 17.77 -1.15 0.51
N LYS A 38 16.59 -1.77 0.58
CA LYS A 38 15.45 -1.27 1.34
C LYS A 38 14.63 -2.43 1.87
N VAL A 39 14.04 -2.25 3.05
CA VAL A 39 13.12 -3.22 3.66
C VAL A 39 11.92 -2.46 4.19
N VAL A 40 10.74 -2.94 3.88
CA VAL A 40 9.46 -2.40 4.35
C VAL A 40 8.73 -3.51 5.11
N LEU A 41 8.32 -3.24 6.35
CA LEU A 41 7.59 -4.18 7.19
C LEU A 41 6.12 -3.80 7.25
N ASP A 42 5.27 -4.81 7.11
CA ASP A 42 3.86 -4.74 7.45
C ASP A 42 3.61 -5.71 8.61
N GLU A 43 3.53 -5.16 9.81
CA GLU A 43 3.39 -5.94 11.04
C GLU A 43 1.97 -6.53 11.21
N GLU A 44 0.95 -5.92 10.58
CA GLU A 44 -0.44 -6.37 10.72
C GLU A 44 -0.67 -7.71 10.03
N ILE A 45 -0.04 -7.92 8.89
CA ILE A 45 -0.16 -9.15 8.09
C ILE A 45 1.12 -10.01 8.11
N GLU A 46 2.11 -9.66 8.94
CA GLU A 46 3.41 -10.35 9.03
C GLU A 46 4.11 -10.50 7.66
N ARG A 47 4.06 -9.43 6.83
CA ARG A 47 4.65 -9.36 5.51
C ARG A 47 5.83 -8.41 5.49
N ILE A 48 6.85 -8.76 4.73
CA ILE A 48 8.05 -7.95 4.56
C ILE A 48 8.43 -7.88 3.09
N GLU A 49 8.57 -6.68 2.59
CA GLU A 49 9.09 -6.42 1.24
C GLU A 49 10.57 -6.09 1.33
N VAL A 50 11.36 -6.80 0.54
CA VAL A 50 12.82 -6.62 0.47
C VAL A 50 13.18 -6.17 -0.93
N VAL A 51 13.71 -4.96 -1.04
CA VAL A 51 14.21 -4.41 -2.30
C VAL A 51 15.69 -4.75 -2.43
N VAL A 52 16.04 -5.32 -3.56
CA VAL A 52 17.41 -5.73 -3.88
C VAL A 52 17.89 -5.11 -5.19
N PRO A 53 19.19 -4.93 -5.40
CA PRO A 53 19.73 -4.62 -6.71
C PRO A 53 19.33 -5.66 -7.75
N ASP A 54 19.15 -5.26 -9.02
CA ASP A 54 18.67 -6.14 -10.10
C ASP A 54 19.52 -7.40 -10.28
N ASP A 55 20.84 -7.29 -10.11
CA ASP A 55 21.79 -8.41 -10.19
C ASP A 55 21.72 -9.34 -8.97
N HIS A 56 21.13 -8.91 -7.85
CA HIS A 56 20.95 -9.72 -6.65
C HIS A 56 19.60 -10.44 -6.59
N LEU A 57 18.64 -10.13 -7.49
CA LEU A 57 17.31 -10.75 -7.50
C LEU A 57 17.39 -12.28 -7.55
N SER A 58 18.19 -12.82 -8.48
CA SER A 58 18.36 -14.25 -8.62
C SER A 58 18.99 -14.93 -7.41
N LEU A 59 19.84 -14.21 -6.66
CA LEU A 59 20.45 -14.69 -5.42
C LEU A 59 19.42 -14.71 -4.29
N ALA A 60 18.65 -13.64 -4.14
CA ALA A 60 17.63 -13.51 -3.10
C ALA A 60 16.51 -14.55 -3.26
N ILE A 61 15.98 -14.71 -4.47
CA ILE A 61 14.94 -15.71 -4.76
C ILE A 61 15.52 -17.13 -4.68
N GLY A 62 16.71 -17.33 -5.23
CA GLY A 62 17.34 -18.63 -5.35
C GLY A 62 16.71 -19.54 -6.41
N ARG A 63 17.30 -20.72 -6.60
CA ARG A 63 16.81 -21.68 -7.60
C ARG A 63 15.36 -22.12 -7.28
N ARG A 64 14.42 -21.85 -8.18
CA ARG A 64 12.98 -22.16 -8.02
C ARG A 64 12.36 -21.56 -6.73
N GLY A 65 12.80 -20.39 -6.30
CA GLY A 65 12.30 -19.75 -5.08
C GLY A 65 12.75 -20.42 -3.78
N GLN A 66 13.79 -21.25 -3.81
CA GLN A 66 14.21 -22.04 -2.64
C GLN A 66 14.73 -21.14 -1.52
N ASN A 67 15.53 -20.10 -1.85
CA ASN A 67 16.14 -19.25 -0.84
C ASN A 67 15.10 -18.42 -0.08
N VAL A 68 14.25 -17.70 -0.83
CA VAL A 68 13.16 -16.90 -0.23
C VAL A 68 12.19 -17.77 0.57
N ARG A 69 11.84 -18.96 0.09
CA ARG A 69 10.97 -19.89 0.82
C ARG A 69 11.57 -20.37 2.13
N LEU A 70 12.88 -20.68 2.15
CA LEU A 70 13.57 -21.09 3.37
C LEU A 70 13.68 -19.92 4.35
N ALA A 71 13.95 -18.70 3.86
CA ALA A 71 13.97 -17.49 4.65
C ALA A 71 12.60 -17.22 5.31
N SER A 72 11.51 -17.32 4.55
CA SER A 72 10.14 -17.18 5.05
C SER A 72 9.81 -18.24 6.10
N GLN A 73 10.16 -19.51 5.87
CA GLN A 73 9.97 -20.58 6.87
C GLN A 73 10.77 -20.37 8.15
N LEU A 74 11.98 -19.82 8.04
CA LEU A 74 12.87 -19.55 9.16
C LEU A 74 12.38 -18.38 10.01
N THR A 75 11.97 -17.30 9.37
CA THR A 75 11.56 -16.04 10.00
C THR A 75 10.09 -16.03 10.42
N LYS A 76 9.25 -16.86 9.80
CA LYS A 76 7.78 -16.92 9.89
C LYS A 76 7.06 -15.72 9.28
N TRP A 77 7.79 -14.93 8.49
CA TRP A 77 7.26 -13.79 7.76
C TRP A 77 7.07 -14.15 6.28
N ASP A 78 6.04 -13.59 5.67
CA ASP A 78 5.88 -13.63 4.21
C ASP A 78 6.84 -12.62 3.57
N ILE A 79 7.71 -13.12 2.69
CA ILE A 79 8.80 -12.31 2.13
C ILE A 79 8.57 -12.12 0.64
N ASP A 80 8.33 -10.87 0.25
CA ASP A 80 8.35 -10.44 -1.14
C ASP A 80 9.68 -9.80 -1.51
N ILE A 81 10.19 -10.18 -2.66
CA ILE A 81 11.45 -9.63 -3.17
C ILE A 81 11.15 -8.84 -4.43
N LEU A 82 11.57 -7.59 -4.45
CA LEU A 82 11.45 -6.64 -5.55
C LEU A 82 12.82 -6.15 -5.97
N THR A 83 13.00 -5.83 -7.23
CA THR A 83 14.15 -5.08 -7.71
C THR A 83 13.98 -3.59 -7.42
N GLU A 84 15.08 -2.84 -7.43
CA GLU A 84 15.04 -1.38 -7.35
C GLU A 84 14.23 -0.77 -8.52
N ALA A 85 14.32 -1.37 -9.69
CA ALA A 85 13.56 -0.95 -10.87
C ALA A 85 12.06 -1.18 -10.68
N GLU A 86 11.64 -2.37 -10.22
CA GLU A 86 10.22 -2.68 -9.95
C GLU A 86 9.64 -1.82 -8.85
N GLU A 87 10.40 -1.55 -7.79
CA GLU A 87 9.96 -0.67 -6.69
C GLU A 87 9.82 0.78 -7.17
N SER A 88 10.77 1.27 -8.00
CA SER A 88 10.69 2.60 -8.59
C SER A 88 9.51 2.75 -9.55
N GLU A 89 9.27 1.75 -10.41
CA GLU A 89 8.12 1.72 -11.32
C GLU A 89 6.79 1.70 -10.53
N ARG A 90 6.70 0.87 -9.48
CA ARG A 90 5.51 0.82 -8.61
C ARG A 90 5.24 2.19 -7.98
N ARG A 91 6.25 2.84 -7.39
CA ARG A 91 6.09 4.17 -6.80
C ARG A 91 5.65 5.22 -7.82
N GLN A 92 6.21 5.16 -9.04
CA GLN A 92 5.82 6.09 -10.09
C GLN A 92 4.37 5.86 -10.51
N ASN A 93 3.95 4.61 -10.63
CA ASN A 93 2.56 4.27 -10.96
C ASN A 93 1.59 4.71 -9.86
N GLU A 94 1.91 4.45 -8.60
CA GLU A 94 1.11 4.91 -7.44
C GLU A 94 1.00 6.45 -7.40
N PHE A 95 2.10 7.15 -7.70
CA PHE A 95 2.11 8.60 -7.78
C PHE A 95 1.22 9.11 -8.92
N ASN A 96 1.32 8.50 -10.11
CA ASN A 96 0.51 8.86 -11.26
C ASN A 96 -0.98 8.58 -11.02
N GLU A 97 -1.32 7.41 -10.45
CA GLU A 97 -2.70 7.05 -10.12
C GLU A 97 -3.32 8.04 -9.12
N LYS A 98 -2.59 8.42 -8.08
CA LYS A 98 -3.04 9.42 -7.12
C LYS A 98 -3.22 10.80 -7.78
N SER A 99 -2.25 11.21 -8.60
CA SER A 99 -2.35 12.48 -9.34
C SER A 99 -3.59 12.49 -10.26
N GLU A 100 -3.87 11.38 -10.93
CA GLU A 100 -5.05 11.26 -11.80
C GLU A 100 -6.37 11.40 -11.03
N ILE A 101 -6.43 10.86 -9.81
CA ILE A 101 -7.59 11.03 -8.92
C ILE A 101 -7.82 12.52 -8.62
N PHE A 102 -6.76 13.27 -8.27
CA PHE A 102 -6.88 14.70 -8.02
C PHE A 102 -7.27 15.50 -9.26
N ILE A 103 -6.72 15.17 -10.44
CA ILE A 103 -7.08 15.81 -11.70
C ILE A 103 -8.59 15.66 -11.96
N GLN A 104 -9.10 14.44 -11.85
CA GLN A 104 -10.50 14.13 -12.15
C GLN A 104 -11.47 14.69 -11.10
N ALA A 105 -11.09 14.62 -9.83
CA ALA A 105 -11.97 15.03 -8.73
C ALA A 105 -12.03 16.55 -8.55
N LEU A 106 -10.90 17.24 -8.76
CA LEU A 106 -10.77 18.68 -8.49
C LEU A 106 -10.81 19.53 -9.76
N ASP A 107 -10.79 18.91 -10.94
CA ASP A 107 -10.68 19.61 -12.24
C ASP A 107 -9.48 20.59 -12.25
N VAL A 108 -8.33 20.09 -11.82
CA VAL A 108 -7.06 20.80 -11.78
C VAL A 108 -6.10 20.27 -12.84
N ASP A 109 -5.06 21.05 -13.17
CA ASP A 109 -4.02 20.57 -14.07
C ASP A 109 -3.09 19.56 -13.39
N GLU A 110 -2.32 18.85 -14.21
CA GLU A 110 -1.40 17.82 -13.78
C GLU A 110 -0.35 18.34 -12.77
N VAL A 111 0.11 19.58 -12.95
CA VAL A 111 1.14 20.18 -12.08
C VAL A 111 0.60 20.38 -10.67
N ILE A 112 -0.61 20.90 -10.54
CA ILE A 112 -1.29 21.10 -9.26
C ILE A 112 -1.53 19.74 -8.58
N ALA A 113 -2.03 18.75 -9.31
CA ALA A 113 -2.27 17.41 -8.79
C ALA A 113 -0.98 16.74 -8.28
N GLN A 114 0.11 16.83 -9.05
CA GLN A 114 1.42 16.29 -8.66
C GLN A 114 2.00 17.01 -7.44
N LEU A 115 1.81 18.31 -7.31
CA LEU A 115 2.22 19.07 -6.12
C LEU A 115 1.46 18.58 -4.88
N LEU A 116 0.15 18.42 -4.96
CA LEU A 116 -0.66 17.88 -3.85
C LEU A 116 -0.16 16.49 -3.40
N VAL A 117 0.09 15.59 -4.35
CA VAL A 117 0.61 14.25 -4.03
C VAL A 117 2.02 14.33 -3.43
N SER A 118 2.89 15.21 -3.92
CA SER A 118 4.26 15.37 -3.41
C SER A 118 4.31 15.96 -2.01
N GLU A 119 3.32 16.78 -1.63
CA GLU A 119 3.15 17.31 -0.27
C GLU A 119 2.50 16.31 0.71
N GLY A 120 2.15 15.12 0.20
CA GLY A 120 1.68 14.01 1.03
C GLY A 120 0.17 13.88 1.15
N PHE A 121 -0.62 14.62 0.37
CA PHE A 121 -2.05 14.38 0.28
C PHE A 121 -2.31 13.08 -0.49
N LEU A 122 -3.00 12.14 0.16
CA LEU A 122 -3.22 10.80 -0.38
C LEU A 122 -4.64 10.59 -0.89
N SER A 123 -5.59 11.41 -0.42
CA SER A 123 -7.02 11.34 -0.73
C SER A 123 -7.64 12.73 -0.85
N ILE A 124 -8.83 12.79 -1.48
CA ILE A 124 -9.60 14.04 -1.57
C ILE A 124 -10.10 14.48 -0.18
N GLU A 125 -10.37 13.52 0.68
CA GLU A 125 -10.78 13.76 2.07
C GLU A 125 -9.73 14.53 2.85
N ASP A 126 -8.45 14.24 2.65
CA ASP A 126 -7.34 14.93 3.33
C ASP A 126 -7.43 16.45 3.11
N LEU A 127 -7.76 16.87 1.88
CA LEU A 127 -7.91 18.29 1.53
C LEU A 127 -9.10 18.97 2.22
N VAL A 128 -10.12 18.21 2.60
CA VAL A 128 -11.30 18.77 3.27
C VAL A 128 -11.05 18.98 4.77
N PHE A 129 -10.23 18.13 5.37
CA PHE A 129 -9.97 18.14 6.82
C PHE A 129 -8.78 19.02 7.23
N VAL A 130 -7.86 19.29 6.29
CA VAL A 130 -6.68 20.12 6.55
C VAL A 130 -7.08 21.60 6.60
N GLU A 131 -6.29 22.41 7.32
CA GLU A 131 -6.49 23.87 7.32
C GLU A 131 -6.09 24.48 5.97
N THR A 132 -6.85 25.47 5.51
CA THR A 132 -6.56 26.16 4.23
C THR A 132 -5.15 26.74 4.18
N SER A 133 -4.62 27.16 5.34
CA SER A 133 -3.25 27.67 5.50
C SER A 133 -2.17 26.66 5.15
N GLU A 134 -2.42 25.36 5.36
CA GLU A 134 -1.48 24.31 4.99
C GLU A 134 -1.43 24.15 3.47
N ILE A 135 -2.57 24.18 2.80
CA ILE A 135 -2.63 24.13 1.34
C ILE A 135 -1.99 25.36 0.71
N SER A 136 -2.27 26.57 1.26
CA SER A 136 -1.66 27.81 0.74
C SER A 136 -0.16 27.92 1.02
N SER A 137 0.39 27.13 1.95
CA SER A 137 1.83 27.06 2.20
C SER A 137 2.63 26.27 1.16
N ILE A 138 1.95 25.52 0.30
CA ILE A 138 2.54 24.75 -0.80
C ILE A 138 3.15 25.74 -1.81
N GLU A 139 4.38 25.49 -2.24
CA GLU A 139 5.05 26.36 -3.21
C GLU A 139 4.25 26.42 -4.53
N GLY A 140 3.87 27.62 -4.90
CA GLY A 140 3.06 27.89 -6.12
C GLY A 140 1.56 28.03 -5.86
N PHE A 141 1.08 27.86 -4.61
CA PHE A 141 -0.31 28.07 -4.25
C PHE A 141 -0.46 29.41 -3.51
N ASP A 142 -1.60 30.06 -3.70
CA ASP A 142 -2.03 31.21 -2.93
C ASP A 142 -3.31 30.87 -2.14
N ASP A 143 -3.74 31.82 -1.30
CA ASP A 143 -4.93 31.61 -0.45
C ASP A 143 -6.19 31.38 -1.31
N ASP A 144 -6.32 32.05 -2.44
CA ASP A 144 -7.49 31.91 -3.32
C ASP A 144 -7.50 30.51 -3.97
N THR A 145 -6.36 30.02 -4.43
CA THR A 145 -6.21 28.64 -4.96
C THR A 145 -6.49 27.60 -3.90
N ALA A 146 -6.00 27.78 -2.69
CA ALA A 146 -6.26 26.86 -1.57
C ALA A 146 -7.74 26.75 -1.22
N VAL A 147 -8.43 27.89 -1.15
CA VAL A 147 -9.89 27.94 -0.92
C VAL A 147 -10.65 27.26 -2.04
N GLU A 148 -10.26 27.50 -3.29
CA GLU A 148 -10.92 26.89 -4.45
C GLU A 148 -10.73 25.37 -4.46
N ILE A 149 -9.53 24.87 -4.23
CA ILE A 149 -9.24 23.43 -4.13
C ILE A 149 -10.09 22.79 -3.02
N GLN A 150 -10.14 23.36 -1.83
CA GLN A 150 -10.98 22.86 -0.74
C GLN A 150 -12.48 22.87 -1.09
N SER A 151 -12.94 23.91 -1.75
CA SER A 151 -14.35 24.00 -2.18
C SER A 151 -14.69 22.91 -3.18
N ARG A 152 -13.82 22.67 -4.15
CA ARG A 152 -13.98 21.58 -5.14
C ARG A 152 -13.93 20.21 -4.50
N ALA A 153 -13.00 19.99 -3.55
CA ALA A 153 -12.92 18.73 -2.81
C ALA A 153 -14.20 18.45 -2.02
N LYS A 154 -14.76 19.44 -1.32
CA LYS A 154 -16.04 19.32 -0.60
C LYS A 154 -17.19 18.98 -1.56
N THR A 155 -17.28 19.69 -2.68
CA THR A 155 -18.32 19.45 -3.69
C THR A 155 -18.23 18.03 -4.26
N PHE A 156 -17.02 17.58 -4.57
CA PHE A 156 -16.77 16.23 -5.09
C PHE A 156 -17.22 15.15 -4.10
N ILE A 157 -16.85 15.28 -2.83
CA ILE A 157 -17.23 14.31 -1.78
C ILE A 157 -18.76 14.29 -1.60
N GLU A 158 -19.40 15.45 -1.60
CA GLU A 158 -20.87 15.54 -1.49
C GLU A 158 -21.58 14.90 -2.70
N GLU A 159 -21.08 15.12 -3.90
CA GLU A 159 -21.63 14.51 -5.11
C GLU A 159 -21.41 13.02 -5.16
N GLU A 160 -20.21 12.58 -4.80
CA GLU A 160 -19.89 11.17 -4.75
C GLU A 160 -20.70 10.44 -3.68
N GLY A 161 -20.87 11.05 -2.51
CA GLY A 161 -21.76 10.54 -1.46
C GLY A 161 -23.21 10.37 -1.94
N LYS A 162 -23.74 11.35 -2.70
CA LYS A 162 -25.08 11.25 -3.29
C LYS A 162 -25.19 10.14 -4.34
N LYS A 163 -24.15 9.96 -5.18
CA LYS A 163 -24.10 8.88 -6.18
C LYS A 163 -24.05 7.51 -5.51
N GLN A 164 -23.24 7.37 -4.49
CA GLN A 164 -23.12 6.12 -3.73
C GLN A 164 -24.41 5.79 -2.98
N ASP A 165 -25.09 6.77 -2.38
CA ASP A 165 -26.39 6.56 -1.73
C ASP A 165 -27.49 6.19 -2.74
N ALA A 166 -27.50 6.81 -3.92
CA ALA A 166 -28.40 6.42 -5.01
C ALA A 166 -28.15 4.98 -5.48
N LYS A 167 -26.89 4.60 -5.66
CA LYS A 167 -26.48 3.23 -6.04
C LYS A 167 -26.85 2.21 -4.97
N ARG A 168 -26.65 2.52 -3.70
CA ARG A 168 -27.09 1.71 -2.56
C ARG A 168 -28.57 1.40 -2.61
N LYS A 169 -29.40 2.43 -2.86
CA LYS A 169 -30.86 2.31 -2.98
C LYS A 169 -31.26 1.50 -4.19
N GLU A 170 -30.59 1.66 -5.33
CA GLU A 170 -30.83 0.87 -6.55
C GLU A 170 -30.54 -0.62 -6.32
N LEU A 171 -29.48 -0.94 -5.58
CA LEU A 171 -29.11 -2.31 -5.17
C LEU A 171 -30.10 -2.90 -4.14
N GLY A 172 -30.95 -2.07 -3.55
CA GLY A 172 -31.96 -2.52 -2.58
C GLY A 172 -31.39 -2.77 -1.18
N VAL A 173 -30.25 -2.15 -0.84
CA VAL A 173 -29.65 -2.28 0.51
C VAL A 173 -30.47 -1.47 1.51
N HIS A 174 -30.90 -2.14 2.58
CA HIS A 174 -31.79 -1.60 3.59
C HIS A 174 -31.10 -0.55 4.47
N ASP A 175 -31.87 0.45 4.93
CA ASP A 175 -31.36 1.51 5.79
C ASP A 175 -30.88 1.02 7.17
N ASP A 176 -31.31 -0.15 7.60
CA ASP A 176 -30.91 -0.78 8.86
C ASP A 176 -29.38 -1.08 8.90
N LEU A 177 -28.81 -1.47 7.74
CA LEU A 177 -27.37 -1.67 7.60
C LEU A 177 -26.60 -0.35 7.73
N ALA A 178 -27.20 0.77 7.32
CA ALA A 178 -26.58 2.10 7.42
C ALA A 178 -26.51 2.61 8.87
N GLN A 179 -27.27 2.00 9.81
CA GLN A 179 -27.27 2.38 11.23
C GLN A 179 -26.17 1.67 12.03
N ILE A 180 -25.45 0.72 11.42
CA ILE A 180 -24.32 0.05 12.07
C ILE A 180 -23.17 1.05 12.22
N ASP A 181 -22.66 1.17 13.45
CA ASP A 181 -21.54 2.07 13.75
C ASP A 181 -20.30 1.70 12.92
N GLY A 182 -19.71 2.70 12.26
CA GLY A 182 -18.57 2.51 11.36
C GLY A 182 -18.90 2.08 9.92
N MET A 183 -20.19 1.89 9.57
CA MET A 183 -20.59 1.52 8.21
C MET A 183 -20.60 2.75 7.29
N THR A 184 -19.78 2.73 6.24
CA THR A 184 -19.74 3.78 5.22
C THR A 184 -20.67 3.47 4.05
N THR A 185 -21.08 4.50 3.28
CA THR A 185 -21.93 4.30 2.10
C THR A 185 -21.26 3.42 1.05
N ASN A 186 -19.94 3.49 0.91
CA ASN A 186 -19.16 2.63 0.01
C ASN A 186 -19.21 1.15 0.45
N MET A 187 -19.13 0.89 1.76
CA MET A 187 -19.30 -0.47 2.30
C MET A 187 -20.70 -1.01 2.02
N LEU A 188 -21.73 -0.18 2.18
CA LEU A 188 -23.11 -0.57 1.88
C LEU A 188 -23.32 -0.90 0.40
N VAL A 189 -22.70 -0.15 -0.51
CA VAL A 189 -22.73 -0.47 -1.95
C VAL A 189 -22.02 -1.78 -2.22
N ALA A 190 -20.82 -2.01 -1.63
CA ALA A 190 -20.09 -3.24 -1.78
C ALA A 190 -20.87 -4.47 -1.24
N LEU A 191 -21.57 -4.33 -0.11
CA LEU A 191 -22.48 -5.37 0.41
C LEU A 191 -23.61 -5.65 -0.59
N GLY A 192 -24.26 -4.60 -1.12
CA GLY A 192 -25.33 -4.76 -2.10
C GLY A 192 -24.89 -5.42 -3.40
N GLU A 193 -23.66 -5.15 -3.87
CA GLU A 193 -23.06 -5.80 -5.04
C GLU A 193 -22.78 -7.31 -4.79
N ASN A 194 -22.63 -7.71 -3.55
CA ASN A 194 -22.48 -9.10 -3.13
C ASN A 194 -23.81 -9.71 -2.64
N ASP A 195 -24.95 -9.12 -3.00
CA ASP A 195 -26.31 -9.55 -2.65
C ASP A 195 -26.65 -9.55 -1.15
N ILE A 196 -25.81 -8.90 -0.30
CA ILE A 196 -26.08 -8.66 1.11
C ILE A 196 -26.87 -7.35 1.24
N LYS A 197 -28.17 -7.45 1.55
CA LYS A 197 -29.10 -6.30 1.51
C LYS A 197 -29.74 -5.99 2.85
N THR A 198 -29.73 -6.94 3.78
CA THR A 198 -30.35 -6.83 5.10
C THR A 198 -29.40 -7.35 6.18
N LEU A 199 -29.76 -7.14 7.46
CA LEU A 199 -29.02 -7.68 8.61
C LEU A 199 -29.16 -9.22 8.75
N ASP A 200 -30.07 -9.82 8.02
CA ASP A 200 -30.36 -11.26 8.09
C ASP A 200 -29.69 -12.06 6.95
N ASP A 201 -29.02 -11.36 5.99
CA ASP A 201 -28.26 -11.98 4.91
C ASP A 201 -26.85 -12.36 5.36
#